data_f4c95a52008c40b732b8c80d667bdc6c
#
_entry.id   f4c95a52008c40b732b8c80d667bdc6c
#
_cell.length_a   1.000
_cell.length_b   1.000
_cell.length_c   1.000
_cell.angle_alpha   90.00
_cell.angle_beta   90.00
_cell.angle_gamma   90.00
#
_symmetry.space_group_name_H-M   'P 1'
#
loop_
_entity.id
_entity.type
_entity.pdbx_description
1 polymer ?
#
loop_
_entity_poly.entity_id
_entity_poly.type
_entity_poly.pdbx_seq_one_letter_code
_entity_poly.pdbx_strand_id
1 'polypeptide(L)'
;MTLRPLAAALIAGAILTGCQTEEIEVDSASDEQGAQLFNERCSGCHTLDAASSQGSKPEGQVSGSERTNGPNFNTLKVPKDDVLFAIRNGGFSGAIMPANIVVGEDAEAVAEFVEKYSGAEQAAGDSSNDSGEGSVGN
;
A
#
# COMPACT_ATOMS: atom_id res chain seq x y z
N MET A 1 -21.80 60.44 -31.11
CA MET A 1 -22.11 59.00 -31.03
C MET A 1 -20.78 58.22 -31.12
N THR A 2 -20.21 57.82 -29.99
CA THR A 2 -18.91 57.14 -29.93
C THR A 2 -19.16 55.70 -29.43
N LEU A 3 -19.02 54.75 -30.34
CA LEU A 3 -19.05 53.31 -30.01
C LEU A 3 -17.72 52.93 -29.31
N ARG A 4 -17.84 52.44 -28.10
CA ARG A 4 -16.74 51.79 -27.35
C ARG A 4 -16.76 50.29 -27.67
N PRO A 5 -15.65 49.69 -28.10
CA PRO A 5 -15.59 48.24 -28.24
C PRO A 5 -15.36 47.59 -26.86
N LEU A 6 -16.23 46.65 -26.50
CA LEU A 6 -16.06 45.73 -25.37
C LEU A 6 -15.01 44.68 -25.76
N ALA A 7 -13.87 44.73 -25.10
CA ALA A 7 -12.86 43.66 -25.19
C ALA A 7 -13.30 42.49 -24.29
N ALA A 8 -13.73 41.43 -24.89
CA ALA A 8 -13.99 40.17 -24.21
C ALA A 8 -12.66 39.46 -23.97
N ALA A 9 -12.20 39.42 -22.71
CA ALA A 9 -11.04 38.64 -22.29
C ALA A 9 -11.46 37.17 -22.12
N LEU A 10 -11.05 36.31 -23.06
CA LEU A 10 -11.14 34.88 -22.95
C LEU A 10 -10.02 34.38 -22.00
N ILE A 11 -10.40 34.05 -20.78
CA ILE A 11 -9.52 33.32 -19.83
C ILE A 11 -9.51 31.85 -20.24
N ALA A 12 -8.47 31.42 -20.95
CA ALA A 12 -8.20 30.01 -21.20
C ALA A 12 -7.73 29.36 -19.91
N GLY A 13 -8.64 28.69 -19.22
CA GLY A 13 -8.30 27.84 -18.08
C GLY A 13 -7.49 26.61 -18.55
N ALA A 14 -6.20 26.59 -18.27
CA ALA A 14 -5.38 25.40 -18.42
C ALA A 14 -5.80 24.38 -17.36
N ILE A 15 -6.53 23.35 -17.74
CA ILE A 15 -6.80 22.18 -16.92
C ILE A 15 -5.49 21.38 -16.90
N LEU A 16 -4.71 21.55 -15.84
CA LEU A 16 -3.62 20.65 -15.49
C LEU A 16 -4.28 19.33 -15.03
N THR A 17 -4.42 18.39 -15.97
CA THR A 17 -4.65 17.00 -15.60
C THR A 17 -3.37 16.50 -14.94
N GLY A 18 -3.26 16.69 -13.61
CA GLY A 18 -2.26 16.03 -12.80
C GLY A 18 -2.44 14.53 -12.92
N CYS A 19 -1.35 13.79 -13.07
CA CYS A 19 -1.37 12.34 -12.86
C CYS A 19 -2.00 12.11 -11.49
N GLN A 20 -3.13 11.43 -11.44
CA GLN A 20 -3.67 10.92 -10.19
C GLN A 20 -2.73 9.78 -9.77
N THR A 21 -1.76 10.10 -8.92
CA THR A 21 -1.19 9.11 -8.03
C THR A 21 -2.31 8.75 -7.07
N GLU A 22 -2.71 7.49 -6.99
CA GLU A 22 -3.64 7.04 -5.98
C GLU A 22 -3.14 7.52 -4.62
N GLU A 23 -4.03 8.20 -3.90
CA GLU A 23 -3.69 8.83 -2.62
C GLU A 23 -3.49 7.69 -1.61
N ILE A 24 -2.28 7.57 -1.08
CA ILE A 24 -1.96 6.61 -0.02
C ILE A 24 -2.60 7.15 1.26
N GLU A 25 -3.67 6.50 1.73
CA GLU A 25 -4.37 6.87 2.97
C GLU A 25 -3.74 6.15 4.16
N VAL A 26 -2.95 6.87 4.94
CA VAL A 26 -2.31 6.35 6.16
C VAL A 26 -2.46 7.32 7.33
N ASP A 27 -2.28 6.82 8.56
CA ASP A 27 -2.63 7.54 9.79
C ASP A 27 -1.61 8.62 10.21
N SER A 28 -0.39 8.59 9.68
CA SER A 28 0.69 9.49 10.11
C SER A 28 1.73 9.77 9.03
N ALA A 29 2.50 10.84 9.21
CA ALA A 29 3.58 11.18 8.28
C ALA A 29 4.72 10.13 8.24
N SER A 30 4.95 9.40 9.34
CA SER A 30 5.90 8.28 9.35
C SER A 30 5.39 7.09 8.56
N ASP A 31 4.08 6.81 8.64
CA ASP A 31 3.44 5.78 7.82
C ASP A 31 3.47 6.14 6.34
N GLU A 32 3.28 7.42 6.02
CA GLU A 32 3.36 7.91 4.64
C GLU A 32 4.75 7.64 4.02
N GLN A 33 5.83 7.92 4.76
CA GLN A 33 7.18 7.59 4.31
C GLN A 33 7.35 6.09 4.07
N GLY A 34 6.89 5.25 5.01
CA GLY A 34 6.94 3.79 4.87
C GLY A 34 6.13 3.28 3.68
N ALA A 35 4.94 3.83 3.47
CA ALA A 35 4.07 3.49 2.36
C ALA A 35 4.66 3.90 0.99
N GLN A 36 5.22 5.09 0.89
CA GLN A 36 5.88 5.56 -0.34
C GLN A 36 7.09 4.70 -0.68
N LEU A 37 7.97 4.42 0.29
CA LEU A 37 9.12 3.55 0.10
C LEU A 37 8.71 2.12 -0.29
N PHE A 38 7.64 1.60 0.33
CA PHE A 38 7.07 0.30 -0.05
C PHE A 38 6.57 0.32 -1.49
N ASN A 39 5.80 1.34 -1.87
CA ASN A 39 5.30 1.49 -3.23
C ASN A 39 6.45 1.56 -4.25
N GLU A 40 7.50 2.33 -3.98
CA GLU A 40 8.63 2.50 -4.88
C GLU A 40 9.52 1.26 -5.02
N ARG A 41 9.70 0.47 -3.94
CA ARG A 41 10.73 -0.57 -3.86
C ARG A 41 10.19 -1.99 -3.75
N CYS A 42 8.97 -2.15 -3.27
CA CYS A 42 8.40 -3.46 -2.92
C CYS A 42 7.18 -3.81 -3.78
N SER A 43 6.47 -2.80 -4.32
CA SER A 43 5.20 -2.96 -5.04
C SER A 43 5.29 -3.84 -6.28
N GLY A 44 6.45 -3.94 -6.92
CA GLY A 44 6.64 -4.83 -8.08
C GLY A 44 6.49 -6.32 -7.79
N CYS A 45 6.55 -6.71 -6.51
CA CYS A 45 6.48 -8.11 -6.08
C CYS A 45 5.46 -8.38 -4.99
N HIS A 46 5.19 -7.42 -4.11
CA HIS A 46 4.32 -7.56 -2.95
C HIS A 46 3.01 -6.80 -3.13
N THR A 47 1.92 -7.38 -2.62
CA THR A 47 0.61 -6.74 -2.55
C THR A 47 0.40 -6.18 -1.15
N LEU A 48 0.00 -4.90 -1.05
CA LEU A 48 -0.42 -4.24 0.18
C LEU A 48 -1.26 -3.02 -0.18
N ASP A 49 -2.56 -3.07 0.05
CA ASP A 49 -3.52 -2.04 -0.36
C ASP A 49 -3.22 -0.68 0.29
N ALA A 50 -2.80 -0.67 1.57
CA ALA A 50 -2.37 0.55 2.26
C ALA A 50 -1.21 1.30 1.58
N ALA A 51 -0.48 0.65 0.67
CA ALA A 51 0.56 1.26 -0.15
C ALA A 51 0.17 1.35 -1.64
N SER A 52 -1.12 1.20 -1.98
CA SER A 52 -1.62 1.14 -3.36
C SER A 52 -0.82 0.15 -4.22
N SER A 53 -0.52 -1.03 -3.67
CA SER A 53 0.38 -2.01 -4.29
C SER A 53 -0.32 -3.32 -4.61
N GLN A 54 -0.29 -3.73 -5.88
CA GLN A 54 -0.91 -4.97 -6.38
C GLN A 54 0.11 -6.09 -6.69
N GLY A 55 1.39 -5.88 -6.38
CA GLY A 55 2.43 -6.84 -6.67
C GLY A 55 2.74 -6.93 -8.17
N SER A 56 3.09 -8.14 -8.62
CA SER A 56 3.42 -8.40 -10.04
C SER A 56 2.21 -8.54 -10.95
N LYS A 57 0.99 -8.37 -10.45
CA LYS A 57 -0.24 -8.44 -11.24
C LYS A 57 -0.80 -7.05 -11.47
N PRO A 58 -1.53 -6.85 -12.59
CA PRO A 58 -2.27 -5.63 -12.80
C PRO A 58 -3.30 -5.38 -11.70
N GLU A 59 -3.58 -4.12 -11.46
CA GLU A 59 -4.61 -3.68 -10.52
C GLU A 59 -5.94 -4.40 -10.78
N GLY A 60 -6.62 -4.77 -9.71
CA GLY A 60 -7.89 -5.50 -9.75
C GLY A 60 -7.79 -6.97 -10.17
N GLN A 61 -6.58 -7.50 -10.44
CA GLN A 61 -6.38 -8.91 -10.79
C GLN A 61 -5.84 -9.77 -9.64
N VAL A 62 -5.51 -9.17 -8.50
CA VAL A 62 -5.19 -9.92 -7.27
C VAL A 62 -6.49 -10.23 -6.54
N SER A 63 -6.70 -11.47 -6.17
CA SER A 63 -7.91 -11.94 -5.49
C SER A 63 -7.55 -12.63 -4.18
N GLY A 64 -8.08 -12.13 -3.07
CA GLY A 64 -7.92 -12.72 -1.75
C GLY A 64 -6.45 -12.94 -1.38
N SER A 65 -6.12 -14.15 -0.92
CA SER A 65 -4.77 -14.54 -0.52
C SER A 65 -3.82 -14.92 -1.66
N GLU A 66 -4.15 -14.55 -2.90
CA GLU A 66 -3.33 -14.91 -4.05
C GLU A 66 -1.91 -14.32 -3.93
N ARG A 67 -0.92 -15.17 -4.18
CA ARG A 67 0.49 -14.76 -4.16
C ARG A 67 0.89 -14.25 -5.54
N THR A 68 1.54 -13.11 -5.56
CA THR A 68 2.26 -12.58 -6.72
C THR A 68 3.72 -13.11 -6.70
N ASN A 69 4.74 -12.32 -7.00
CA ASN A 69 6.14 -12.77 -6.87
C ASN A 69 6.60 -12.83 -5.41
N GLY A 70 5.93 -12.09 -4.51
CA GLY A 70 6.14 -12.08 -3.07
C GLY A 70 4.87 -12.41 -2.29
N PRO A 71 4.93 -12.46 -0.95
CA PRO A 71 3.75 -12.55 -0.11
C PRO A 71 2.74 -11.43 -0.37
N ASN A 72 1.45 -11.78 -0.25
CA ASN A 72 0.37 -10.80 -0.17
C ASN A 72 0.20 -10.37 1.29
N PHE A 73 0.56 -9.15 1.59
CA PHE A 73 0.51 -8.62 2.96
C PHE A 73 -0.88 -8.17 3.41
N ASN A 74 -1.88 -8.11 2.53
CA ASN A 74 -3.26 -7.89 2.97
C ASN A 74 -3.75 -9.07 3.83
N THR A 75 -3.34 -10.29 3.46
CA THR A 75 -3.77 -11.54 4.11
C THR A 75 -2.75 -12.11 5.08
N LEU A 76 -1.52 -11.62 5.08
CA LEU A 76 -0.44 -12.14 5.93
C LEU A 76 0.03 -11.06 6.90
N LYS A 77 -0.20 -11.26 8.20
CA LYS A 77 0.38 -10.42 9.26
C LYS A 77 1.86 -10.73 9.42
N VAL A 78 2.70 -9.70 9.36
CA VAL A 78 4.17 -9.85 9.43
C VAL A 78 4.73 -8.92 10.51
N PRO A 79 5.45 -9.44 11.50
CA PRO A 79 6.14 -8.63 12.50
C PRO A 79 7.28 -7.81 11.89
N LYS A 80 7.57 -6.64 12.47
CA LYS A 80 8.67 -5.74 12.06
C LYS A 80 10.01 -6.46 11.90
N ASP A 81 10.36 -7.31 12.86
CA ASP A 81 11.66 -8.01 12.84
C ASP A 81 11.80 -8.97 11.66
N ASP A 82 10.72 -9.64 11.26
CA ASP A 82 10.70 -10.53 10.10
C ASP A 82 10.83 -9.75 8.79
N VAL A 83 10.19 -8.57 8.72
CA VAL A 83 10.35 -7.66 7.57
C VAL A 83 11.79 -7.19 7.47
N LEU A 84 12.39 -6.72 8.56
CA LEU A 84 13.79 -6.29 8.60
C LEU A 84 14.75 -7.43 8.25
N PHE A 85 14.48 -8.64 8.74
CA PHE A 85 15.27 -9.82 8.37
C PHE A 85 15.21 -10.07 6.86
N ALA A 86 14.01 -10.05 6.27
CA ALA A 86 13.83 -10.26 4.83
C ALA A 86 14.51 -9.15 3.99
N ILE A 87 14.40 -7.88 4.40
CA ILE A 87 15.06 -6.76 3.73
C ILE A 87 16.57 -6.93 3.75
N ARG A 88 17.14 -7.30 4.90
CA ARG A 88 18.62 -7.40 5.08
C ARG A 88 19.23 -8.63 4.40
N ASN A 89 18.50 -9.73 4.38
CA ASN A 89 19.03 -11.02 3.93
C ASN A 89 18.48 -11.48 2.56
N GLY A 90 17.49 -10.79 2.03
CA GLY A 90 16.68 -11.27 0.91
C GLY A 90 15.58 -12.23 1.38
N GLY A 91 14.64 -12.55 0.51
CA GLY A 91 13.54 -13.45 0.84
C GLY A 91 14.00 -14.87 1.17
N PHE A 92 13.14 -15.63 1.86
CA PHE A 92 13.43 -16.99 2.33
C PHE A 92 13.97 -17.96 1.27
N SER A 93 13.66 -17.72 0.01
CA SER A 93 14.18 -18.50 -1.12
C SER A 93 15.41 -17.88 -1.79
N GLY A 94 15.88 -16.72 -1.34
CA GLY A 94 17.13 -16.08 -1.76
C GLY A 94 17.21 -15.61 -3.21
N ALA A 95 16.26 -16.03 -4.07
CA ALA A 95 16.43 -15.90 -5.51
C ALA A 95 15.70 -14.71 -6.14
N ILE A 96 14.65 -14.18 -5.52
CA ILE A 96 13.77 -13.18 -6.14
C ILE A 96 13.83 -11.84 -5.39
N MET A 97 13.78 -11.82 -4.06
CA MET A 97 13.89 -10.60 -3.27
C MET A 97 15.36 -10.27 -3.02
N PRO A 98 15.88 -9.16 -3.57
CA PRO A 98 17.29 -8.77 -3.32
C PRO A 98 17.49 -8.34 -1.87
N ALA A 99 18.65 -8.68 -1.32
CA ALA A 99 19.05 -8.19 0.00
C ALA A 99 19.40 -6.68 -0.05
N ASN A 100 19.09 -5.98 1.03
CA ASN A 100 19.39 -4.55 1.21
C ASN A 100 18.76 -3.64 0.14
N ILE A 101 17.56 -3.97 -0.32
CA ILE A 101 16.80 -3.16 -1.29
C ILE A 101 16.49 -1.76 -0.74
N VAL A 102 16.35 -1.63 0.57
CA VAL A 102 16.37 -0.40 1.36
C VAL A 102 17.24 -0.62 2.59
N VAL A 103 17.83 0.44 3.15
CA VAL A 103 18.77 0.35 4.27
C VAL A 103 18.57 1.47 5.30
N GLY A 104 19.13 1.29 6.49
CA GLY A 104 19.09 2.32 7.53
C GLY A 104 17.67 2.66 7.98
N GLU A 105 17.40 3.95 8.16
CA GLU A 105 16.10 4.47 8.60
C GLU A 105 14.98 4.15 7.63
N ASP A 106 15.24 4.08 6.33
CA ASP A 106 14.27 3.69 5.32
C ASP A 106 13.80 2.23 5.49
N ALA A 107 14.71 1.33 5.86
CA ALA A 107 14.33 -0.05 6.15
C ALA A 107 13.45 -0.16 7.40
N GLU A 108 13.75 0.64 8.43
CA GLU A 108 12.94 0.71 9.65
C GLU A 108 11.53 1.26 9.34
N ALA A 109 11.44 2.36 8.56
CA ALA A 109 10.16 2.96 8.16
C ALA A 109 9.27 1.98 7.36
N VAL A 110 9.85 1.27 6.39
CA VAL A 110 9.13 0.23 5.65
C VAL A 110 8.67 -0.90 6.56
N ALA A 111 9.52 -1.34 7.50
CA ALA A 111 9.19 -2.45 8.37
C ALA A 111 8.08 -2.09 9.37
N GLU A 112 8.10 -0.89 9.94
CA GLU A 112 7.02 -0.38 10.80
C GLU A 112 5.71 -0.26 10.05
N PHE A 113 5.75 0.28 8.83
CA PHE A 113 4.58 0.39 7.97
C PHE A 113 3.99 -0.99 7.65
N VAL A 114 4.80 -1.96 7.20
CA VAL A 114 4.32 -3.32 6.90
C VAL A 114 3.77 -3.99 8.15
N GLU A 115 4.45 -3.90 9.31
CA GLU A 115 3.91 -4.44 10.55
C GLU A 115 2.54 -3.87 10.88
N LYS A 116 2.35 -2.56 10.74
CA LYS A 116 1.09 -1.90 11.08
C LYS A 116 -0.05 -2.32 10.16
N TYR A 117 0.16 -2.29 8.85
CA TYR A 117 -0.90 -2.44 7.86
C TYR A 117 -1.06 -3.85 7.29
N SER A 118 -0.14 -4.76 7.54
CA SER A 118 -0.27 -6.16 7.08
C SER A 118 -1.35 -6.92 7.85
N GLY A 119 -1.98 -7.90 7.20
CA GLY A 119 -3.00 -8.76 7.80
C GLY A 119 -4.38 -8.10 7.99
N ALA A 120 -4.66 -7.00 7.33
CA ALA A 120 -5.93 -6.28 7.48
C ALA A 120 -7.15 -7.13 7.10
N GLU A 121 -7.04 -7.96 6.07
CA GLU A 121 -8.12 -8.87 5.66
C GLU A 121 -8.35 -10.00 6.69
N GLN A 122 -7.31 -10.46 7.39
CA GLN A 122 -7.46 -11.43 8.47
C GLN A 122 -8.24 -10.84 9.65
N ALA A 123 -7.91 -9.63 10.06
CA ALA A 123 -8.60 -8.94 11.15
C ALA A 123 -10.09 -8.69 10.82
N ALA A 124 -10.40 -8.35 9.57
CA ALA A 124 -11.77 -8.18 9.11
C ALA A 124 -12.57 -9.50 9.08
N GLY A 125 -11.91 -10.60 8.71
CA GLY A 125 -12.51 -11.94 8.68
C GLY A 125 -12.81 -12.50 10.07
N ASP A 126 -11.93 -12.28 11.04
CA ASP A 126 -12.08 -12.73 12.42
C ASP A 126 -13.21 -11.98 13.15
N SER A 127 -13.34 -10.69 12.90
CA SER A 127 -14.42 -9.86 13.47
C SER A 127 -15.83 -10.28 13.00
N SER A 128 -15.95 -10.89 11.84
CA SER A 128 -17.25 -11.35 11.29
C SER A 128 -17.68 -12.70 11.86
N ASN A 129 -16.77 -13.46 12.45
CA ASN A 129 -17.07 -14.81 12.97
C ASN A 129 -17.42 -14.83 14.48
N ASP A 130 -17.14 -13.74 15.21
CA ASP A 130 -17.46 -13.64 16.65
C ASP A 130 -18.94 -13.31 16.96
N SER A 131 -19.79 -13.13 15.95
CA SER A 131 -21.20 -12.76 16.15
C SER A 131 -22.15 -13.97 16.28
N GLY A 132 -21.68 -15.18 16.41
CA GLY A 132 -22.50 -16.40 16.22
C GLY A 132 -22.48 -17.46 17.31
N GLU A 133 -21.92 -17.25 18.50
CA GLU A 133 -21.93 -18.33 19.51
C GLU A 133 -22.27 -17.82 20.91
N GLY A 134 -23.55 -17.78 21.20
CA GLY A 134 -24.02 -17.40 22.53
C GLY A 134 -25.52 -17.54 22.74
N SER A 135 -26.10 -18.70 22.51
CA SER A 135 -27.36 -19.07 23.18
C SER A 135 -27.63 -20.56 23.06
N VAL A 136 -27.07 -21.36 23.91
CA VAL A 136 -27.68 -22.64 24.27
C VAL A 136 -28.25 -22.47 25.65
N GLY A 137 -29.53 -22.16 25.71
CA GLY A 137 -30.32 -22.17 26.92
C GLY A 137 -30.54 -23.57 27.44
N ASN A 138 -30.49 -23.66 28.73
CA ASN A 138 -30.85 -24.79 29.56
C ASN A 138 -32.41 -24.90 29.64
#